data_30de50c150c7fc5b1f881c3d7fc56c07
#
_entry.id   30de50c150c7fc5b1f881c3d7fc56c07
#
_cell.length_a   1.000
_cell.length_b   1.000
_cell.length_c   1.000
_cell.angle_alpha   90.00
_cell.angle_beta   90.00
_cell.angle_gamma   90.00
#
_symmetry.space_group_name_H-M   'P 1'
#
loop_
_entity.id
_entity.type
_entity.pdbx_description
1 polymer ?
#
loop_
_entity_poly.entity_id
_entity_poly.type
_entity_poly.pdbx_seq_one_letter_code
_entity_poly.pdbx_strand_id
1 'polypeptide(L)'
;VKYPGNIKPLYGGINAAPFIGVLFLMVPMLLFHTFFVFKPGVEVNLSLPVSDQKTGVTDPSLSVAVDADGVMYFHNRQVLPLVFSRTVEEAEEGTPLADWVINRVEELDSNLVIRLVEQGRVLLNSKPAETETQLKAGHQIELDVPATELLRRRVEKAIEQGGLEPDKISLLIQADKAVRHETIIALCAMAGEVGVNRVLLATRPTDFSRPPEPEN
;
A
#
# COMPACT_ATOMS: atom_id res chain seq x y z
N VAL A 1 -44.78 69.21 28.32
CA VAL A 1 -44.37 67.82 28.54
C VAL A 1 -42.85 67.79 28.49
N LYS A 2 -42.15 67.69 29.65
CA LYS A 2 -40.71 67.55 29.74
C LYS A 2 -40.39 66.04 29.62
N TYR A 3 -39.71 65.68 28.54
CA TYR A 3 -39.13 64.34 28.45
C TYR A 3 -37.84 64.28 29.32
N PRO A 4 -37.67 63.28 30.14
CA PRO A 4 -36.43 63.12 30.91
C PRO A 4 -35.31 62.69 29.95
N GLY A 5 -34.38 63.61 29.69
CA GLY A 5 -33.19 63.30 28.90
C GLY A 5 -32.16 62.59 29.71
N ASN A 6 -32.32 61.29 29.88
CA ASN A 6 -31.31 60.44 30.48
C ASN A 6 -31.15 59.16 29.65
N ILE A 7 -30.77 59.37 28.39
CA ILE A 7 -30.30 58.30 27.54
C ILE A 7 -28.86 58.04 27.95
N LYS A 8 -28.64 57.06 28.81
CA LYS A 8 -27.29 56.54 29.06
C LYS A 8 -26.80 55.92 27.76
N PRO A 9 -25.65 56.33 27.22
CA PRO A 9 -25.08 55.63 26.09
C PRO A 9 -24.87 54.17 26.48
N LEU A 10 -25.49 53.27 25.75
CA LEU A 10 -25.19 51.85 25.82
C LEU A 10 -23.75 51.68 25.31
N TYR A 11 -22.81 51.63 26.24
CA TYR A 11 -21.52 51.09 25.92
C TYR A 11 -21.71 49.60 25.65
N GLY A 12 -21.98 49.27 24.42
CA GLY A 12 -22.01 47.88 23.94
C GLY A 12 -20.58 47.38 23.94
N GLY A 13 -20.04 47.02 25.09
CA GLY A 13 -18.84 46.24 25.16
C GLY A 13 -19.10 44.93 24.40
N ILE A 14 -18.26 44.63 23.42
CA ILE A 14 -18.32 43.36 22.72
C ILE A 14 -18.21 42.26 23.78
N ASN A 15 -19.26 41.48 23.92
CA ASN A 15 -19.27 40.36 24.87
C ASN A 15 -18.29 39.29 24.33
N ALA A 16 -17.12 39.20 24.92
CA ALA A 16 -16.08 38.28 24.53
C ALA A 16 -16.39 36.81 24.88
N ALA A 17 -17.36 36.57 25.77
CA ALA A 17 -17.68 35.25 26.27
C ALA A 17 -18.04 34.22 25.16
N PRO A 18 -18.87 34.52 24.13
CA PRO A 18 -19.13 33.57 23.07
C PRO A 18 -17.89 33.30 22.19
N PHE A 19 -16.99 34.29 22.01
CA PHE A 19 -15.75 34.08 21.24
C PHE A 19 -14.77 33.20 22.00
N ILE A 20 -14.66 33.34 23.30
CA ILE A 20 -13.85 32.46 24.16
C ILE A 20 -14.38 31.03 24.11
N GLY A 21 -15.70 30.83 24.12
CA GLY A 21 -16.32 29.51 24.00
C GLY A 21 -16.01 28.83 22.67
N VAL A 22 -16.10 29.56 21.55
CA VAL A 22 -15.74 29.05 20.22
C VAL A 22 -14.25 28.72 20.14
N LEU A 23 -13.39 29.60 20.65
CA LEU A 23 -11.92 29.37 20.65
C LEU A 23 -11.57 28.14 21.50
N PHE A 24 -12.24 27.96 22.65
CA PHE A 24 -12.05 26.78 23.50
C PHE A 24 -12.51 25.47 22.83
N LEU A 25 -13.51 25.51 21.98
CA LEU A 25 -13.94 24.37 21.17
C LEU A 25 -13.01 24.11 19.96
N MET A 26 -12.41 25.16 19.38
CA MET A 26 -11.49 25.01 18.27
C MET A 26 -10.17 24.34 18.69
N VAL A 27 -9.68 24.62 19.91
CA VAL A 27 -8.42 24.01 20.38
C VAL A 27 -8.47 22.49 20.45
N PRO A 28 -9.47 21.84 21.09
CA PRO A 28 -9.56 20.39 21.06
C PRO A 28 -9.83 19.87 19.64
N MET A 29 -10.62 20.56 18.83
CA MET A 29 -10.85 20.15 17.45
C MET A 29 -9.54 20.14 16.62
N LEU A 30 -8.65 21.14 16.77
CA LEU A 30 -7.35 21.16 16.14
C LEU A 30 -6.43 20.07 16.71
N LEU A 31 -6.47 19.82 18.01
CA LEU A 31 -5.72 18.73 18.63
C LEU A 31 -6.21 17.37 18.12
N PHE A 32 -7.51 17.15 18.04
CA PHE A 32 -8.06 15.93 17.46
C PHE A 32 -7.68 15.77 16.00
N HIS A 33 -7.65 16.84 15.20
CA HIS A 33 -7.21 16.77 13.81
C HIS A 33 -5.75 16.33 13.65
N THR A 34 -4.87 16.77 14.54
CA THR A 34 -3.46 16.33 14.56
C THR A 34 -3.29 14.91 15.08
N PHE A 35 -4.12 14.45 16.00
CA PHE A 35 -4.08 13.08 16.51
C PHE A 35 -4.73 12.06 15.57
N PHE A 36 -5.72 12.46 14.76
CA PHE A 36 -6.40 11.56 13.81
C PHE A 36 -5.67 11.39 12.48
N VAL A 37 -4.59 12.11 12.23
CA VAL A 37 -3.65 11.71 11.16
C VAL A 37 -2.84 10.50 11.65
N PHE A 38 -3.52 9.48 12.11
CA PHE A 38 -2.96 8.15 12.17
C PHE A 38 -2.68 7.74 10.72
N LYS A 39 -1.43 7.81 10.32
CA LYS A 39 -0.97 7.00 9.19
C LYS A 39 -0.99 5.56 9.69
N PRO A 40 -1.99 4.74 9.32
CA PRO A 40 -1.96 3.32 9.65
C PRO A 40 -0.75 2.75 8.92
N GLY A 41 0.32 2.56 9.62
CA GLY A 41 1.56 2.03 9.11
C GLY A 41 2.04 0.92 10.03
N VAL A 42 2.55 -0.15 9.46
CA VAL A 42 3.28 -1.15 10.21
C VAL A 42 4.68 -0.61 10.43
N GLU A 43 5.13 -0.56 11.68
CA GLU A 43 6.52 -0.23 11.98
C GLU A 43 7.38 -1.43 11.62
N VAL A 44 8.15 -1.32 10.53
CA VAL A 44 9.07 -2.36 10.09
C VAL A 44 10.49 -1.94 10.46
N ASN A 45 11.11 -2.69 11.34
CA ASN A 45 12.49 -2.46 11.72
C ASN A 45 13.42 -3.17 10.73
N LEU A 46 13.93 -2.43 9.75
CA LEU A 46 14.82 -2.95 8.72
C LEU A 46 16.28 -2.72 9.08
N SER A 47 17.07 -3.77 9.05
CA SER A 47 18.53 -3.68 9.11
C SER A 47 19.08 -3.56 7.69
N LEU A 48 19.20 -2.34 7.18
CA LEU A 48 19.63 -2.09 5.81
C LEU A 48 21.10 -2.50 5.58
N PRO A 49 21.44 -3.00 4.37
CA PRO A 49 22.82 -3.28 4.00
C PRO A 49 23.65 -1.99 3.97
N VAL A 50 24.94 -2.12 4.22
CA VAL A 50 25.89 -0.99 4.22
C VAL A 50 26.41 -0.76 2.81
N SER A 51 26.45 0.49 2.35
CA SER A 51 27.04 0.87 1.06
C SER A 51 27.65 2.25 1.13
N ASP A 52 28.82 2.42 0.51
CA ASP A 52 29.53 3.71 0.38
C ASP A 52 29.00 4.56 -0.77
N GLN A 53 28.14 4.01 -1.62
CA GLN A 53 27.60 4.75 -2.76
C GLN A 53 26.50 5.72 -2.29
N LYS A 54 26.79 7.01 -2.40
CA LYS A 54 25.81 8.09 -2.16
C LYS A 54 25.14 8.42 -3.49
N THR A 55 24.07 7.73 -3.83
CA THR A 55 23.21 8.13 -4.94
C THR A 55 22.17 9.10 -4.41
N GLY A 56 22.35 10.39 -4.71
CA GLY A 56 21.37 11.41 -4.33
C GLY A 56 20.06 11.19 -5.12
N VAL A 57 19.05 10.67 -4.46
CA VAL A 57 17.71 10.59 -5.03
C VAL A 57 16.84 11.55 -4.27
N THR A 58 16.28 12.45 -5.03
CA THR A 58 15.58 13.58 -4.45
C THR A 58 14.20 13.18 -3.90
N ASP A 59 13.45 12.26 -4.54
CA ASP A 59 12.18 11.76 -4.02
C ASP A 59 11.78 10.45 -4.74
N PRO A 60 11.78 9.30 -4.04
CA PRO A 60 11.20 8.10 -4.62
C PRO A 60 9.69 8.26 -4.71
N SER A 61 9.12 8.00 -5.88
CA SER A 61 7.68 8.10 -6.10
C SER A 61 6.92 6.98 -5.39
N LEU A 62 7.52 5.81 -5.31
CA LEU A 62 6.94 4.61 -4.69
C LEU A 62 7.97 3.93 -3.79
N SER A 63 7.52 3.29 -2.72
CA SER A 63 8.40 2.55 -1.81
C SER A 63 7.83 1.18 -1.46
N VAL A 64 8.72 0.19 -1.50
CA VAL A 64 8.47 -1.19 -1.07
C VAL A 64 9.46 -1.53 0.02
N ALA A 65 9.00 -2.08 1.14
CA ALA A 65 9.86 -2.60 2.18
C ALA A 65 9.74 -4.13 2.23
N VAL A 66 10.84 -4.81 2.52
CA VAL A 66 10.90 -6.26 2.70
C VAL A 66 11.66 -6.55 3.98
N ASP A 67 11.01 -7.24 4.92
CA ASP A 67 11.63 -7.59 6.19
C ASP A 67 12.53 -8.84 6.08
N ALA A 68 13.17 -9.20 7.19
CA ALA A 68 14.07 -10.34 7.25
C ALA A 68 13.40 -11.69 6.93
N ASP A 69 12.10 -11.81 7.16
CA ASP A 69 11.29 -13.00 6.88
C ASP A 69 10.78 -13.03 5.43
N GLY A 70 11.07 -12.01 4.64
CA GLY A 70 10.65 -11.87 3.25
C GLY A 70 9.23 -11.33 3.08
N VAL A 71 8.63 -10.82 4.15
CA VAL A 71 7.31 -10.20 4.08
C VAL A 71 7.42 -8.83 3.42
N MET A 72 6.55 -8.59 2.45
CA MET A 72 6.55 -7.37 1.65
C MET A 72 5.55 -6.36 2.18
N TYR A 73 5.93 -5.09 2.13
CA TYR A 73 5.09 -3.96 2.54
C TYR A 73 5.08 -2.91 1.44
N PHE A 74 3.89 -2.44 1.09
CA PHE A 74 3.69 -1.35 0.13
C PHE A 74 2.83 -0.27 0.77
N HIS A 75 3.30 0.99 0.75
CA HIS A 75 2.66 2.10 1.42
C HIS A 75 2.30 1.77 2.89
N ASN A 76 3.22 1.16 3.63
CA ASN A 76 3.04 0.74 5.03
C ASN A 76 1.91 -0.30 5.25
N ARG A 77 1.48 -1.00 4.20
CA ARG A 77 0.52 -2.10 4.29
C ARG A 77 1.20 -3.39 3.88
N GLN A 78 1.02 -4.41 4.69
CA GLN A 78 1.53 -5.74 4.40
C GLN A 78 0.86 -6.30 3.13
N VAL A 79 1.68 -6.94 2.29
CA VAL A 79 1.23 -7.65 1.10
C VAL A 79 1.36 -9.14 1.39
N LEU A 80 0.24 -9.75 1.74
CA LEU A 80 0.18 -11.19 2.02
C LEU A 80 -0.19 -11.96 0.76
N PRO A 81 0.36 -13.17 0.56
CA PRO A 81 -0.14 -14.06 -0.48
C PRO A 81 -1.60 -14.39 -0.21
N LEU A 82 -2.39 -14.53 -1.27
CA LEU A 82 -3.80 -14.87 -1.17
C LEU A 82 -4.00 -16.30 -1.63
N VAL A 83 -4.45 -17.15 -0.72
CA VAL A 83 -4.89 -18.50 -1.04
C VAL A 83 -6.41 -18.56 -0.90
N PHE A 84 -7.07 -18.92 -1.99
CA PHE A 84 -8.52 -18.95 -2.06
C PHE A 84 -8.96 -20.32 -2.58
N SER A 85 -9.91 -20.97 -1.90
CA SER A 85 -10.51 -22.22 -2.35
C SER A 85 -12.01 -22.19 -2.17
N ARG A 86 -12.77 -22.45 -3.24
CA ARG A 86 -14.22 -22.43 -3.19
C ARG A 86 -14.86 -23.34 -4.23
N THR A 87 -16.05 -23.81 -3.89
CA THR A 87 -16.88 -24.59 -4.81
C THR A 87 -17.89 -23.69 -5.52
N VAL A 88 -18.09 -23.93 -6.81
CA VAL A 88 -19.04 -23.21 -7.67
C VAL A 88 -20.46 -23.62 -7.32
N GLU A 89 -21.35 -22.65 -7.09
CA GLU A 89 -22.76 -22.86 -6.80
C GLU A 89 -23.58 -23.06 -8.09
N GLU A 90 -24.76 -23.69 -8.00
CA GLU A 90 -25.64 -23.91 -9.14
C GLU A 90 -26.05 -22.62 -9.87
N ALA A 91 -26.21 -21.53 -9.15
CA ALA A 91 -26.54 -20.21 -9.70
C ALA A 91 -25.42 -19.59 -10.56
N GLU A 92 -24.22 -20.12 -10.50
CA GLU A 92 -23.01 -19.63 -11.15
C GLU A 92 -22.56 -20.51 -12.32
N GLU A 93 -23.35 -21.55 -12.64
CA GLU A 93 -23.08 -22.46 -13.75
C GLU A 93 -23.06 -21.69 -15.08
N GLY A 94 -22.08 -22.00 -15.92
CA GLY A 94 -21.90 -21.35 -17.21
C GLY A 94 -21.12 -20.04 -17.18
N THR A 95 -20.73 -19.53 -15.99
CA THR A 95 -19.89 -18.35 -15.88
C THR A 95 -18.45 -18.68 -16.30
N PRO A 96 -17.79 -17.84 -17.11
CA PRO A 96 -16.37 -17.99 -17.40
C PRO A 96 -15.53 -17.92 -16.11
N LEU A 97 -14.49 -18.75 -16.02
CA LEU A 97 -13.63 -18.83 -14.85
C LEU A 97 -13.05 -17.45 -14.44
N ALA A 98 -12.57 -16.68 -15.42
CA ALA A 98 -11.98 -15.36 -15.16
C ALA A 98 -12.98 -14.41 -14.51
N ASP A 99 -14.20 -14.32 -15.06
CA ASP A 99 -15.26 -13.43 -14.56
C ASP A 99 -15.69 -13.85 -13.15
N TRP A 100 -15.78 -15.17 -12.91
CA TRP A 100 -16.14 -15.69 -11.61
C TRP A 100 -15.11 -15.33 -10.53
N VAL A 101 -13.83 -15.46 -10.84
CA VAL A 101 -12.73 -15.10 -9.91
C VAL A 101 -12.70 -13.62 -9.63
N ILE A 102 -12.82 -12.76 -10.65
CA ILE A 102 -12.81 -11.31 -10.53
C ILE A 102 -13.96 -10.81 -9.65
N ASN A 103 -15.15 -11.36 -9.83
CA ASN A 103 -16.33 -10.95 -9.06
C ASN A 103 -16.24 -11.32 -7.57
N ARG A 104 -15.35 -12.23 -7.20
CA ARG A 104 -15.21 -12.70 -5.82
C ARG A 104 -13.99 -12.18 -5.08
N VAL A 105 -12.99 -11.78 -5.80
CA VAL A 105 -11.74 -11.28 -5.23
C VAL A 105 -11.46 -9.89 -5.75
N GLU A 106 -11.76 -8.90 -4.94
CA GLU A 106 -11.76 -7.46 -5.28
C GLU A 106 -10.38 -6.93 -5.74
N GLU A 107 -9.29 -7.62 -5.33
CA GLU A 107 -7.92 -7.22 -5.68
C GLU A 107 -7.46 -7.76 -7.04
N LEU A 108 -8.24 -8.64 -7.69
CA LEU A 108 -7.89 -9.26 -8.96
C LEU A 108 -8.58 -8.55 -10.13
N ASP A 109 -7.88 -8.47 -11.24
CA ASP A 109 -8.42 -8.03 -12.53
C ASP A 109 -8.20 -9.11 -13.60
N SER A 110 -8.79 -8.89 -14.78
CA SER A 110 -8.72 -9.85 -15.89
C SER A 110 -7.28 -10.18 -16.27
N ASN A 111 -6.39 -9.19 -16.32
CA ASN A 111 -5.01 -9.39 -16.72
C ASN A 111 -4.23 -10.25 -15.71
N LEU A 112 -4.47 -10.03 -14.42
CA LEU A 112 -3.83 -10.81 -13.37
C LEU A 112 -4.36 -12.25 -13.35
N VAL A 113 -5.68 -12.44 -13.50
CA VAL A 113 -6.29 -13.77 -13.54
C VAL A 113 -5.76 -14.59 -14.74
N ILE A 114 -5.66 -13.98 -15.95
CA ILE A 114 -5.11 -14.65 -17.14
C ILE A 114 -3.68 -15.13 -16.85
N ARG A 115 -2.84 -14.26 -16.28
CA ARG A 115 -1.46 -14.61 -15.92
C ARG A 115 -1.37 -15.72 -14.88
N LEU A 116 -2.22 -15.70 -13.86
CA LEU A 116 -2.25 -16.74 -12.85
C LEU A 116 -2.66 -18.09 -13.45
N VAL A 117 -3.58 -18.09 -14.43
CA VAL A 117 -3.94 -19.30 -15.20
C VAL A 117 -2.76 -19.79 -16.02
N GLU A 118 -2.07 -18.91 -16.77
CA GLU A 118 -0.89 -19.26 -17.56
C GLU A 118 0.26 -19.81 -16.70
N GLN A 119 0.40 -19.29 -15.47
CA GLN A 119 1.38 -19.78 -14.48
C GLN A 119 0.94 -21.10 -13.82
N GLY A 120 -0.26 -21.63 -14.12
CA GLY A 120 -0.79 -22.82 -13.50
C GLY A 120 -1.16 -22.67 -12.03
N ARG A 121 -1.40 -21.44 -11.56
CA ARG A 121 -1.75 -21.14 -10.15
C ARG A 121 -3.26 -21.13 -9.89
N VAL A 122 -4.04 -21.33 -10.93
CA VAL A 122 -5.48 -21.54 -10.82
C VAL A 122 -5.77 -22.99 -11.13
N LEU A 123 -6.30 -23.70 -10.15
CA LEU A 123 -6.64 -25.11 -10.30
C LEU A 123 -8.17 -25.26 -10.31
N LEU A 124 -8.65 -26.08 -11.23
CA LEU A 124 -10.03 -26.52 -11.31
C LEU A 124 -10.08 -28.03 -11.02
N ASN A 125 -10.71 -28.43 -9.93
CA ASN A 125 -10.72 -29.81 -9.46
C ASN A 125 -9.29 -30.41 -9.38
N SER A 126 -8.36 -29.63 -8.79
CA SER A 126 -6.93 -29.97 -8.63
C SER A 126 -6.16 -30.15 -9.94
N LYS A 127 -6.66 -29.63 -11.06
CA LYS A 127 -5.96 -29.59 -12.36
C LYS A 127 -5.79 -28.15 -12.83
N PRO A 128 -4.70 -27.81 -13.53
CA PRO A 128 -4.55 -26.49 -14.10
C PRO A 128 -5.77 -26.09 -14.93
N ALA A 129 -6.29 -24.92 -14.67
CA ALA A 129 -7.47 -24.41 -15.37
C ALA A 129 -7.05 -23.70 -16.67
N GLU A 130 -7.98 -23.61 -17.61
CA GLU A 130 -7.85 -22.80 -18.82
C GLU A 130 -8.72 -21.54 -18.68
N THR A 131 -8.28 -20.42 -19.26
CA THR A 131 -8.91 -19.11 -19.08
C THR A 131 -10.37 -19.07 -19.53
N GLU A 132 -10.69 -19.79 -20.61
CA GLU A 132 -12.04 -19.81 -21.21
C GLU A 132 -12.93 -20.92 -20.65
N THR A 133 -12.50 -21.63 -19.61
CA THR A 133 -13.26 -22.72 -19.03
C THR A 133 -14.58 -22.22 -18.45
N GLN A 134 -15.69 -22.78 -18.94
CA GLN A 134 -17.00 -22.56 -18.34
C GLN A 134 -17.16 -23.40 -17.08
N LEU A 135 -17.58 -22.77 -16.03
CA LEU A 135 -17.75 -23.41 -14.74
C LEU A 135 -19.06 -24.22 -14.71
N LYS A 136 -19.02 -25.33 -13.99
CA LYS A 136 -20.19 -26.16 -13.68
C LYS A 136 -20.40 -26.21 -12.18
N ALA A 137 -21.64 -26.39 -11.77
CA ALA A 137 -21.97 -26.60 -10.38
C ALA A 137 -21.14 -27.76 -9.79
N GLY A 138 -20.59 -27.54 -8.60
CA GLY A 138 -19.74 -28.51 -7.91
C GLY A 138 -18.25 -28.48 -8.30
N HIS A 139 -17.83 -27.66 -9.27
CA HIS A 139 -16.41 -27.45 -9.53
C HIS A 139 -15.72 -26.79 -8.34
N GLN A 140 -14.58 -27.33 -7.93
CA GLN A 140 -13.72 -26.74 -6.90
C GLN A 140 -12.63 -25.91 -7.57
N ILE A 141 -12.57 -24.63 -7.23
CA ILE A 141 -11.56 -23.70 -7.72
C ILE A 141 -10.59 -23.42 -6.57
N GLU A 142 -9.31 -23.60 -6.84
CA GLU A 142 -8.23 -23.26 -5.94
C GLU A 142 -7.35 -22.22 -6.64
N LEU A 143 -7.07 -21.13 -5.95
CA LEU A 143 -6.28 -19.99 -6.44
C LEU A 143 -5.17 -19.69 -5.45
N ASP A 144 -3.94 -19.64 -5.93
CA ASP A 144 -2.76 -19.23 -5.19
C ASP A 144 -2.16 -17.99 -5.84
N VAL A 145 -2.31 -16.83 -5.17
CA VAL A 145 -1.77 -15.56 -5.64
C VAL A 145 -0.54 -15.21 -4.80
N PRO A 146 0.66 -15.25 -5.37
CA PRO A 146 1.87 -14.86 -4.64
C PRO A 146 1.85 -13.38 -4.26
N ALA A 147 2.51 -13.06 -3.15
CA ALA A 147 2.64 -11.68 -2.68
C ALA A 147 3.27 -10.75 -3.74
N THR A 148 4.17 -11.25 -4.56
CA THR A 148 4.81 -10.50 -5.65
C THR A 148 3.81 -10.04 -6.71
N GLU A 149 2.85 -10.89 -7.08
CA GLU A 149 1.81 -10.53 -8.06
C GLU A 149 0.81 -9.52 -7.48
N LEU A 150 0.43 -9.67 -6.21
CA LEU A 150 -0.40 -8.67 -5.53
C LEU A 150 0.33 -7.33 -5.37
N LEU A 151 1.63 -7.39 -5.04
CA LEU A 151 2.46 -6.18 -4.98
C LEU A 151 2.51 -5.49 -6.34
N ARG A 152 2.77 -6.24 -7.41
CA ARG A 152 2.77 -5.73 -8.77
C ARG A 152 1.47 -5.00 -9.09
N ARG A 153 0.33 -5.63 -8.82
CA ARG A 153 -0.98 -5.03 -9.05
C ARG A 153 -1.19 -3.73 -8.25
N ARG A 154 -0.73 -3.70 -7.01
CA ARG A 154 -0.81 -2.50 -6.17
C ARG A 154 0.07 -1.38 -6.69
N VAL A 155 1.25 -1.71 -7.23
CA VAL A 155 2.15 -0.74 -7.87
C VAL A 155 1.53 -0.20 -9.16
N GLU A 156 1.00 -1.06 -10.05
CA GLU A 156 0.28 -0.67 -11.27
C GLU A 156 -0.87 0.30 -10.94
N LYS A 157 -1.72 -0.08 -9.99
CA LYS A 157 -2.85 0.74 -9.54
C LYS A 157 -2.40 2.09 -8.97
N ALA A 158 -1.29 2.12 -8.22
CA ALA A 158 -0.76 3.37 -7.67
C ALA A 158 -0.24 4.30 -8.77
N ILE A 159 0.36 3.75 -9.83
CA ILE A 159 0.81 4.51 -11.00
C ILE A 159 -0.40 5.09 -11.76
N GLU A 160 -1.40 4.27 -12.05
CA GLU A 160 -2.63 4.67 -12.74
C GLU A 160 -3.38 5.76 -11.96
N GLN A 161 -3.59 5.57 -10.67
CA GLN A 161 -4.31 6.53 -9.81
C GLN A 161 -3.55 7.82 -9.57
N GLY A 162 -2.22 7.74 -9.53
CA GLY A 162 -1.35 8.90 -9.38
C GLY A 162 -1.21 9.73 -10.65
N GLY A 163 -1.67 9.24 -11.80
CA GLY A 163 -1.44 9.87 -13.11
C GLY A 163 0.06 10.04 -13.42
N LEU A 164 0.87 9.14 -12.88
CA LEU A 164 2.32 9.21 -12.97
C LEU A 164 2.80 8.58 -14.27
N GLU A 165 3.74 9.24 -14.93
CA GLU A 165 4.40 8.66 -16.10
C GLU A 165 5.43 7.62 -15.63
N PRO A 166 5.34 6.35 -16.06
CA PRO A 166 6.22 5.27 -15.58
C PRO A 166 7.71 5.60 -15.71
N ASP A 167 8.11 6.27 -16.78
CA ASP A 167 9.49 6.67 -17.04
C ASP A 167 10.06 7.67 -16.03
N LYS A 168 9.19 8.42 -15.34
CA LYS A 168 9.58 9.43 -14.34
C LYS A 168 9.49 8.92 -12.91
N ILE A 169 9.00 7.70 -12.73
CA ILE A 169 8.82 7.09 -11.41
C ILE A 169 10.10 6.40 -10.98
N SER A 170 10.41 6.52 -9.71
CA SER A 170 11.44 5.72 -9.05
C SER A 170 10.82 4.84 -7.97
N LEU A 171 11.17 3.56 -7.96
CA LEU A 171 10.80 2.61 -6.93
C LEU A 171 11.95 2.45 -5.95
N LEU A 172 11.72 2.80 -4.70
CA LEU A 172 12.68 2.57 -3.62
C LEU A 172 12.39 1.21 -2.97
N ILE A 173 13.34 0.30 -3.04
CA ILE A 173 13.30 -0.98 -2.34
C ILE A 173 14.10 -0.83 -1.04
N GLN A 174 13.43 -1.03 0.08
CA GLN A 174 14.03 -1.08 1.41
C GLN A 174 14.02 -2.54 1.87
N ALA A 175 15.13 -3.24 1.69
CA ALA A 175 15.24 -4.64 2.06
C ALA A 175 16.13 -4.83 3.28
N ASP A 176 15.73 -5.71 4.21
CA ASP A 176 16.61 -6.14 5.28
C ASP A 176 17.83 -6.88 4.70
N LYS A 177 18.97 -6.79 5.38
CA LYS A 177 20.21 -7.46 4.98
C LYS A 177 20.10 -8.98 4.87
N ALA A 178 19.13 -9.58 5.59
CA ALA A 178 18.88 -11.01 5.59
C ALA A 178 18.01 -11.47 4.41
N VAL A 179 17.40 -10.52 3.66
CA VAL A 179 16.56 -10.84 2.50
C VAL A 179 17.38 -11.52 1.43
N ARG A 180 16.85 -12.60 0.89
CA ARG A 180 17.49 -13.36 -0.19
C ARG A 180 17.62 -12.49 -1.43
N HIS A 181 18.79 -12.55 -2.05
CA HIS A 181 19.09 -11.78 -3.25
C HIS A 181 18.09 -12.03 -4.39
N GLU A 182 17.59 -13.27 -4.50
CA GLU A 182 16.54 -13.66 -5.46
C GLU A 182 15.28 -12.82 -5.32
N THR A 183 14.86 -12.50 -4.08
CA THR A 183 13.70 -11.66 -3.80
C THR A 183 13.91 -10.23 -4.32
N ILE A 184 15.10 -9.69 -4.15
CA ILE A 184 15.45 -8.35 -4.65
C ILE A 184 15.43 -8.34 -6.16
N ILE A 185 16.01 -9.37 -6.81
CA ILE A 185 15.99 -9.51 -8.28
C ILE A 185 14.55 -9.61 -8.79
N ALA A 186 13.70 -10.41 -8.14
CA ALA A 186 12.29 -10.54 -8.52
C ALA A 186 11.54 -9.20 -8.41
N LEU A 187 11.82 -8.39 -7.39
CA LEU A 187 11.24 -7.06 -7.25
C LEU A 187 11.74 -6.09 -8.33
N CYS A 188 13.02 -6.15 -8.68
CA CYS A 188 13.57 -5.35 -9.78
C CYS A 188 12.96 -5.75 -11.14
N ALA A 189 12.80 -7.05 -11.38
CA ALA A 189 12.15 -7.56 -12.59
C ALA A 189 10.69 -7.10 -12.67
N MET A 190 9.94 -7.26 -11.58
CA MET A 190 8.56 -6.79 -11.46
C MET A 190 8.44 -5.29 -11.74
N ALA A 191 9.35 -4.47 -11.19
CA ALA A 191 9.37 -3.03 -11.45
C ALA A 191 9.57 -2.71 -12.94
N GLY A 192 10.49 -3.43 -13.61
CA GLY A 192 10.72 -3.30 -15.04
C GLY A 192 9.49 -3.68 -15.88
N GLU A 193 8.78 -4.74 -15.51
CA GLU A 193 7.55 -5.18 -16.18
C GLU A 193 6.40 -4.14 -16.07
N VAL A 194 6.35 -3.40 -14.97
CA VAL A 194 5.37 -2.31 -14.74
C VAL A 194 5.80 -1.00 -15.41
N GLY A 195 6.98 -0.99 -16.07
CA GLY A 195 7.52 0.17 -16.78
C GLY A 195 8.31 1.14 -15.89
N VAL A 196 8.60 0.79 -14.65
CA VAL A 196 9.44 1.60 -13.76
C VAL A 196 10.91 1.37 -14.10
N ASN A 197 11.52 2.37 -14.74
CA ASN A 197 12.91 2.27 -15.24
C ASN A 197 13.97 2.56 -14.17
N ARG A 198 13.59 3.16 -13.05
CA ARG A 198 14.49 3.53 -11.97
C ARG A 198 14.16 2.80 -10.68
N VAL A 199 14.96 1.81 -10.34
CA VAL A 199 14.88 1.10 -9.07
C VAL A 199 16.04 1.50 -8.18
N LEU A 200 15.75 1.83 -6.95
CA LEU A 200 16.70 2.29 -5.95
C LEU A 200 16.68 1.32 -4.78
N LEU A 201 17.85 0.88 -4.36
CA LEU A 201 17.98 0.06 -3.17
C LEU A 201 18.42 0.94 -1.99
N ALA A 202 17.63 0.98 -0.94
CA ALA A 202 18.01 1.69 0.28
C ALA A 202 19.18 0.98 0.95
N THR A 203 20.23 1.73 1.22
CA THR A 203 21.43 1.25 1.91
C THR A 203 21.79 2.20 3.05
N ARG A 204 22.44 1.67 4.09
CA ARG A 204 22.97 2.49 5.19
C ARG A 204 24.38 2.96 4.81
N PRO A 205 24.70 4.26 4.95
CA PRO A 205 26.08 4.73 4.79
C PRO A 205 27.02 4.10 5.82
N THR A 206 28.26 3.84 5.45
CA THR A 206 29.30 3.29 6.35
C THR A 206 29.55 4.15 7.59
N ASP A 207 29.41 5.47 7.46
CA ASP A 207 29.61 6.43 8.56
C ASP A 207 28.60 6.29 9.72
N PHE A 208 27.50 5.57 9.52
CA PHE A 208 26.51 5.24 10.55
C PHE A 208 26.65 3.81 11.07
N SER A 209 27.64 3.06 10.60
CA SER A 209 27.92 1.74 11.11
C SER A 209 28.54 1.90 12.51
N ARG A 210 27.78 1.48 13.51
CA ARG A 210 28.08 1.13 14.90
C ARG A 210 29.21 1.96 15.54
N PRO A 211 28.95 2.64 16.67
CA PRO A 211 30.06 3.17 17.46
C PRO A 211 31.06 2.04 17.73
N PRO A 212 32.37 2.31 17.73
CA PRO A 212 33.38 1.28 17.99
C PRO A 212 33.02 0.58 19.29
N GLU A 213 33.06 -0.74 19.27
CA GLU A 213 32.93 -1.52 20.51
C GLU A 213 34.01 -1.07 21.47
N PRO A 214 33.69 -0.84 22.75
CA PRO A 214 34.71 -0.47 23.72
C PRO A 214 35.75 -1.59 23.74
N GLU A 215 36.99 -1.27 23.43
CA GLU A 215 38.12 -2.13 23.58
C GLU A 215 38.17 -2.55 25.05
N ASN A 216 38.02 -3.87 25.33
CA ASN A 216 38.21 -4.47 26.63
C ASN A 216 39.72 -4.66 26.91
#